data_2725cb29bb1ccc749ac72fc318d66962
#
_entry.id   2725cb29bb1ccc749ac72fc318d66962
#
_cell.length_a   1.000
_cell.length_b   1.000
_cell.length_c   1.000
_cell.angle_alpha   90.00
_cell.angle_beta   90.00
_cell.angle_gamma   90.00
#
_symmetry.space_group_name_H-M   'P 1'
#
loop_
_entity.id
_entity.type
_entity.pdbx_description
1 polymer ?
#
loop_
_entity_poly.entity_id
_entity_poly.type
_entity_poly.pdbx_seq_one_letter_code
_entity_poly.pdbx_strand_id
1 'polypeptide(L)'
;MEDQTGELAASLRYLSQRFGMPDQKSKAILNDIGTEELAHLEMVGTIVHQLTDGASIEELKKEGLGDYYTDHGLGVYPQSAAGNPFTAAYIAVKGDPIADLQEDLAAEQKARATYEKLIDLCADDPDVIDPLRFLREREVVHFQRFGEALRGVQDKLAQKKFYMNNCN
;
A
#
# COMPACT_ATOMS: atom_id res chain seq x y z
N MET A 1 -7.20 2.69 7.85
CA MET A 1 -6.24 3.08 6.82
C MET A 1 -4.86 2.47 7.03
N GLU A 2 -4.38 2.39 8.23
CA GLU A 2 -3.01 1.95 8.49
C GLU A 2 -3.00 0.65 9.29
N ASP A 3 -3.27 -0.40 8.59
CA ASP A 3 -3.05 -1.76 9.05
C ASP A 3 -2.02 -2.46 8.13
N GLN A 4 -1.98 -3.77 8.18
CA GLN A 4 -1.10 -4.60 7.35
C GLN A 4 -1.30 -4.39 5.83
N THR A 5 -2.41 -3.80 5.40
CA THR A 5 -2.80 -3.61 4.00
C THR A 5 -2.94 -2.15 3.59
N GLY A 6 -2.62 -1.20 4.48
CA GLY A 6 -2.72 0.24 4.20
C GLY A 6 -1.47 0.79 3.49
N GLU A 7 -1.59 1.98 2.94
CA GLU A 7 -0.60 2.66 2.08
C GLU A 7 0.78 2.82 2.75
N LEU A 8 0.82 3.16 4.04
CA LEU A 8 2.08 3.27 4.77
C LEU A 8 2.80 1.93 4.89
N ALA A 9 2.08 0.86 5.21
CA ALA A 9 2.64 -0.48 5.29
C ALA A 9 3.12 -0.97 3.92
N ALA A 10 2.37 -0.71 2.85
CA ALA A 10 2.71 -1.01 1.48
C ALA A 10 4.00 -0.28 1.07
N SER A 11 4.07 1.03 1.28
CA SER A 11 5.27 1.82 1.00
C SER A 11 6.52 1.26 1.69
N LEU A 12 6.47 1.10 3.00
CA LEU A 12 7.63 0.61 3.77
C LEU A 12 8.03 -0.82 3.40
N ARG A 13 7.06 -1.67 3.04
CA ARG A 13 7.29 -3.02 2.52
C ARG A 13 8.08 -2.97 1.23
N TYR A 14 7.61 -2.29 0.20
CA TYR A 14 8.24 -2.24 -1.12
C TYR A 14 9.62 -1.57 -1.06
N LEU A 15 9.75 -0.47 -0.33
CA LEU A 15 11.03 0.21 -0.13
C LEU A 15 12.05 -0.64 0.63
N SER A 16 11.62 -1.56 1.49
CA SER A 16 12.50 -2.49 2.19
C SER A 16 12.86 -3.71 1.34
N GLN A 17 11.88 -4.31 0.66
CA GLN A 17 12.05 -5.49 -0.20
C GLN A 17 12.98 -5.21 -1.39
N ARG A 18 13.01 -3.96 -1.90
CA ARG A 18 13.86 -3.57 -3.05
C ARG A 18 15.34 -3.94 -2.87
N PHE A 19 15.85 -3.95 -1.63
CA PHE A 19 17.24 -4.30 -1.36
C PHE A 19 17.54 -5.78 -1.61
N GLY A 20 16.54 -6.66 -1.51
CA GLY A 20 16.64 -8.08 -1.83
C GLY A 20 16.49 -8.42 -3.31
N MET A 21 16.08 -7.47 -4.16
CA MET A 21 15.86 -7.74 -5.58
C MET A 21 17.17 -7.99 -6.35
N PRO A 22 17.20 -8.98 -7.28
CA PRO A 22 18.43 -9.42 -7.94
C PRO A 22 18.90 -8.53 -9.11
N ASP A 23 18.11 -7.54 -9.52
CA ASP A 23 18.45 -6.67 -10.65
C ASP A 23 17.91 -5.24 -10.48
N GLN A 24 18.46 -4.33 -11.29
CA GLN A 24 18.13 -2.90 -11.20
C GLN A 24 16.69 -2.58 -11.64
N LYS A 25 16.12 -3.35 -12.58
CA LYS A 25 14.75 -3.13 -13.05
C LYS A 25 13.75 -3.40 -11.93
N SER A 26 13.85 -4.58 -11.28
CA SER A 26 12.98 -4.91 -10.16
C SER A 26 13.18 -3.97 -8.96
N LYS A 27 14.44 -3.58 -8.64
CA LYS A 27 14.71 -2.54 -7.63
C LYS A 27 14.04 -1.21 -7.94
N ALA A 28 14.11 -0.77 -9.19
CA ALA A 28 13.50 0.49 -9.62
C ALA A 28 11.95 0.44 -9.54
N ILE A 29 11.35 -0.68 -9.92
CA ILE A 29 9.89 -0.88 -9.82
C ILE A 29 9.43 -0.77 -8.36
N LEU A 30 10.07 -1.49 -7.43
CA LEU A 30 9.71 -1.44 -6.03
C LEU A 30 9.97 -0.06 -5.40
N ASN A 31 11.04 0.62 -5.83
CA ASN A 31 11.32 1.98 -5.37
C ASN A 31 10.26 2.98 -5.84
N ASP A 32 9.89 2.90 -7.10
CA ASP A 32 8.93 3.80 -7.74
C ASP A 32 7.53 3.63 -7.12
N ILE A 33 7.05 2.40 -7.07
CA ILE A 33 5.76 2.09 -6.44
C ILE A 33 5.79 2.44 -4.94
N GLY A 34 6.80 2.04 -4.20
CA GLY A 34 6.88 2.31 -2.77
C GLY A 34 6.92 3.81 -2.42
N THR A 35 7.46 4.67 -3.29
CA THR A 35 7.38 6.12 -3.11
C THR A 35 6.02 6.67 -3.51
N GLU A 36 5.35 6.09 -4.50
CA GLU A 36 3.99 6.46 -4.91
C GLU A 36 2.97 6.19 -3.80
N GLU A 37 3.12 5.10 -3.03
CA GLU A 37 2.23 4.77 -1.91
C GLU A 37 2.23 5.85 -0.80
N LEU A 38 3.31 6.62 -0.65
CA LEU A 38 3.31 7.78 0.26
C LEU A 38 2.39 8.90 -0.25
N ALA A 39 2.27 9.07 -1.57
CA ALA A 39 1.31 10.00 -2.15
C ALA A 39 -0.13 9.49 -1.99
N HIS A 40 -0.36 8.18 -2.10
CA HIS A 40 -1.66 7.56 -1.81
C HIS A 40 -2.06 7.77 -0.34
N LEU A 41 -1.13 7.58 0.59
CA LEU A 41 -1.34 7.88 2.01
C LEU A 41 -1.78 9.34 2.22
N GLU A 42 -1.10 10.29 1.57
CA GLU A 42 -1.44 11.71 1.63
C GLU A 42 -2.85 11.98 1.10
N MET A 43 -3.19 11.41 -0.07
CA MET A 43 -4.52 11.57 -0.68
C MET A 43 -5.63 11.05 0.25
N VAL A 44 -5.47 9.85 0.80
CA VAL A 44 -6.45 9.27 1.73
C VAL A 44 -6.55 10.10 3.02
N GLY A 45 -5.42 10.55 3.56
CA GLY A 45 -5.38 11.43 4.73
C GLY A 45 -6.10 12.75 4.48
N THR A 46 -5.92 13.34 3.30
CA THR A 46 -6.59 14.58 2.90
C THR A 46 -8.11 14.38 2.78
N ILE A 47 -8.59 13.29 2.18
CA ILE A 47 -10.02 12.95 2.11
C ILE A 47 -10.61 12.86 3.53
N VAL A 48 -9.97 12.12 4.44
CA VAL A 48 -10.44 11.99 5.83
C VAL A 48 -10.48 13.35 6.52
N HIS A 49 -9.45 14.18 6.36
CA HIS A 49 -9.41 15.52 6.92
C HIS A 49 -10.57 16.39 6.40
N GLN A 50 -10.79 16.42 5.09
CA GLN A 50 -11.87 17.22 4.48
C GLN A 50 -13.26 16.76 4.92
N LEU A 51 -13.49 15.46 5.03
CA LEU A 51 -14.77 14.90 5.49
C LEU A 51 -15.07 15.18 6.95
N THR A 52 -14.06 15.47 7.76
CA THR A 52 -14.20 15.73 9.20
C THR A 52 -13.90 17.18 9.59
N ASP A 53 -13.69 18.05 8.60
CA ASP A 53 -13.38 19.46 8.84
C ASP A 53 -14.53 20.15 9.60
N GLY A 54 -14.17 20.90 10.63
CA GLY A 54 -15.12 21.61 11.51
C GLY A 54 -15.79 20.73 12.58
N ALA A 55 -15.60 19.41 12.58
CA ALA A 55 -16.09 18.55 13.65
C ALA A 55 -15.31 18.74 14.95
N SER A 56 -16.00 18.80 16.09
CA SER A 56 -15.35 18.82 17.40
C SER A 56 -14.81 17.44 17.79
N ILE A 57 -13.84 17.39 18.70
CA ILE A 57 -13.29 16.12 19.23
C ILE A 57 -14.39 15.27 19.88
N GLU A 58 -15.33 15.89 20.56
CA GLU A 58 -16.47 15.24 21.20
C GLU A 58 -17.37 14.54 20.15
N GLU A 59 -17.63 15.20 19.03
CA GLU A 59 -18.39 14.62 17.91
C GLU A 59 -17.62 13.46 17.30
N LEU A 60 -16.32 13.62 16.99
CA LEU A 60 -15.49 12.55 16.44
C LEU A 60 -15.44 11.32 17.36
N LYS A 61 -15.30 11.52 18.66
CA LYS A 61 -15.33 10.43 19.64
C LYS A 61 -16.67 9.73 19.72
N LYS A 62 -17.75 10.49 19.67
CA LYS A 62 -19.12 9.96 19.68
C LYS A 62 -19.40 9.07 18.46
N GLU A 63 -18.89 9.44 17.29
CA GLU A 63 -19.02 8.68 16.05
C GLU A 63 -17.95 7.57 15.89
N GLY A 64 -17.13 7.33 16.89
CA GLY A 64 -16.10 6.28 16.87
C GLY A 64 -14.87 6.63 16.04
N LEU A 65 -14.67 7.90 15.70
CA LEU A 65 -13.55 8.38 14.89
C LEU A 65 -12.41 8.95 15.73
N GLY A 66 -12.51 8.91 17.07
CA GLY A 66 -11.52 9.50 17.97
C GLY A 66 -10.12 8.98 17.80
N ASP A 67 -9.96 7.70 17.43
CA ASP A 67 -8.67 7.05 17.22
C ASP A 67 -7.83 7.67 16.09
N TYR A 68 -8.46 8.37 15.14
CA TYR A 68 -7.77 9.06 14.05
C TYR A 68 -7.22 10.42 14.46
N TYR A 69 -7.67 10.98 15.57
CA TYR A 69 -7.34 12.33 16.03
C TYR A 69 -6.74 12.38 17.43
N THR A 70 -6.73 11.30 18.14
CA THR A 70 -6.24 11.09 19.51
C THR A 70 -5.91 12.37 20.32
N ASP A 71 -4.74 12.46 20.95
CA ASP A 71 -4.42 13.52 21.91
C ASP A 71 -4.27 14.92 21.30
N HIS A 72 -4.10 15.01 19.98
CA HIS A 72 -3.82 16.29 19.32
C HIS A 72 -5.07 17.02 18.83
N GLY A 73 -6.15 16.31 18.55
CA GLY A 73 -7.42 16.88 18.17
C GLY A 73 -7.49 17.53 16.78
N LEU A 74 -6.38 17.67 16.07
CA LEU A 74 -6.30 18.38 14.79
C LEU A 74 -5.56 17.61 13.69
N GLY A 75 -4.79 16.60 14.05
CA GLY A 75 -4.01 15.82 13.10
C GLY A 75 -4.63 14.46 12.80
N VAL A 76 -4.64 14.05 11.52
CA VAL A 76 -5.00 12.69 11.12
C VAL A 76 -3.84 11.75 11.45
N TYR A 77 -4.14 10.67 12.16
CA TYR A 77 -3.15 9.66 12.54
C TYR A 77 -3.18 8.46 11.60
N PRO A 78 -2.01 7.88 11.22
CA PRO A 78 -1.95 6.63 10.49
C PRO A 78 -2.27 5.45 11.42
N GLN A 79 -3.55 5.10 11.49
CA GLN A 79 -4.08 4.09 12.39
C GLN A 79 -5.12 3.23 11.69
N SER A 80 -5.24 1.95 12.06
CA SER A 80 -6.27 1.09 11.51
C SER A 80 -7.67 1.50 12.00
N ALA A 81 -8.72 1.15 11.24
CA ALA A 81 -10.10 1.37 11.64
C ALA A 81 -10.49 0.67 12.95
N ALA A 82 -9.73 -0.36 13.36
CA ALA A 82 -9.90 -1.05 14.62
C ALA A 82 -9.19 -0.36 15.81
N GLY A 83 -8.58 0.80 15.60
CA GLY A 83 -7.84 1.53 16.63
C GLY A 83 -6.45 0.98 16.93
N ASN A 84 -5.95 0.02 16.15
CA ASN A 84 -4.60 -0.52 16.35
C ASN A 84 -3.56 0.47 15.82
N PRO A 85 -2.56 0.87 16.61
CA PRO A 85 -1.51 1.76 16.15
C PRO A 85 -0.66 1.07 15.08
N PHE A 86 -0.06 1.86 14.17
CA PHE A 86 0.91 1.34 13.22
C PHE A 86 2.09 0.67 13.94
N THR A 87 2.53 -0.45 13.44
CA THR A 87 3.66 -1.20 13.99
C THR A 87 4.54 -1.76 12.87
N ALA A 88 5.85 -1.86 13.11
CA ALA A 88 6.81 -2.50 12.21
C ALA A 88 6.45 -3.97 11.87
N ALA A 89 5.61 -4.62 12.67
CA ALA A 89 5.09 -5.96 12.37
C ALA A 89 4.25 -6.02 11.08
N TYR A 90 3.76 -4.89 10.59
CA TYR A 90 3.03 -4.78 9.33
C TYR A 90 3.95 -4.75 8.09
N ILE A 91 5.25 -4.54 8.29
CA ILE A 91 6.23 -4.51 7.20
C ILE A 91 6.65 -5.94 6.88
N ALA A 92 6.06 -6.52 5.84
CA ALA A 92 6.37 -7.88 5.40
C ALA A 92 7.59 -7.86 4.46
N VAL A 93 8.71 -8.42 4.92
CA VAL A 93 9.93 -8.60 4.13
C VAL A 93 10.51 -9.96 4.42
N LYS A 94 10.48 -10.84 3.44
CA LYS A 94 11.05 -12.19 3.58
C LYS A 94 12.52 -12.24 3.12
N GLY A 95 12.91 -11.37 2.18
CA GLY A 95 14.22 -11.39 1.55
C GLY A 95 14.38 -12.43 0.44
N ASP A 96 13.31 -13.15 0.11
CA ASP A 96 13.20 -13.96 -1.10
C ASP A 96 12.43 -13.16 -2.15
N PRO A 97 13.04 -12.82 -3.29
CA PRO A 97 12.42 -11.91 -4.25
C PRO A 97 11.16 -12.46 -4.91
N ILE A 98 11.00 -13.79 -4.98
CA ILE A 98 9.78 -14.41 -5.52
C ILE A 98 8.67 -14.35 -4.47
N ALA A 99 8.95 -14.70 -3.23
CA ALA A 99 7.98 -14.65 -2.14
C ALA A 99 7.51 -13.21 -1.90
N ASP A 100 8.44 -12.25 -1.85
CA ASP A 100 8.14 -10.84 -1.63
C ASP A 100 7.24 -10.28 -2.76
N LEU A 101 7.59 -10.51 -4.03
CA LEU A 101 6.77 -10.05 -5.16
C LEU A 101 5.39 -10.73 -5.27
N GLN A 102 5.26 -11.98 -4.84
CA GLN A 102 3.95 -12.65 -4.76
C GLN A 102 3.05 -12.01 -3.69
N GLU A 103 3.64 -11.64 -2.57
CA GLU A 103 2.92 -10.95 -1.51
C GLU A 103 2.51 -9.53 -1.93
N ASP A 104 3.37 -8.83 -2.67
CA ASP A 104 3.07 -7.51 -3.23
C ASP A 104 1.87 -7.58 -4.19
N LEU A 105 1.85 -8.54 -5.10
CA LEU A 105 0.70 -8.78 -5.99
C LEU A 105 -0.61 -9.00 -5.20
N ALA A 106 -0.53 -9.75 -4.10
CA ALA A 106 -1.70 -9.98 -3.25
C ALA A 106 -2.11 -8.72 -2.49
N ALA A 107 -1.15 -7.89 -2.08
CA ALA A 107 -1.39 -6.62 -1.40
C ALA A 107 -2.16 -5.66 -2.31
N GLU A 108 -1.69 -5.45 -3.56
CA GLU A 108 -2.35 -4.60 -4.54
C GLU A 108 -3.81 -5.04 -4.83
N GLN A 109 -4.05 -6.34 -4.91
CA GLN A 109 -5.41 -6.86 -5.10
C GLN A 109 -6.32 -6.60 -3.89
N LYS A 110 -5.78 -6.64 -2.68
CA LYS A 110 -6.54 -6.29 -1.47
C LYS A 110 -6.86 -4.80 -1.43
N ALA A 111 -5.88 -3.94 -1.74
CA ALA A 111 -6.08 -2.50 -1.81
C ALA A 111 -7.12 -2.14 -2.88
N ARG A 112 -7.00 -2.68 -4.09
CA ARG A 112 -8.00 -2.53 -5.17
C ARG A 112 -9.41 -2.88 -4.70
N ALA A 113 -9.57 -4.05 -4.06
CA ALA A 113 -10.87 -4.50 -3.56
C ALA A 113 -11.42 -3.59 -2.45
N THR A 114 -10.54 -3.04 -1.62
CA THR A 114 -10.91 -2.05 -0.60
C THR A 114 -11.42 -0.76 -1.23
N TYR A 115 -10.71 -0.22 -2.22
CA TYR A 115 -11.15 0.99 -2.93
C TYR A 115 -12.46 0.79 -3.67
N GLU A 116 -12.68 -0.35 -4.32
CA GLU A 116 -13.97 -0.67 -4.95
C GLU A 116 -15.11 -0.64 -3.93
N LYS A 117 -14.89 -1.22 -2.76
CA LYS A 117 -15.88 -1.19 -1.67
C LYS A 117 -16.15 0.22 -1.15
N LEU A 118 -15.12 1.05 -1.02
CA LEU A 118 -15.29 2.44 -0.58
C LEU A 118 -16.03 3.27 -1.64
N ILE A 119 -15.75 3.07 -2.92
CA ILE A 119 -16.47 3.72 -4.02
C ILE A 119 -17.97 3.38 -3.96
N ASP A 120 -18.32 2.12 -3.73
CA ASP A 120 -19.71 1.68 -3.60
C ASP A 120 -20.39 2.33 -2.38
N LEU A 121 -19.67 2.48 -1.27
CA LEU A 121 -20.22 3.08 -0.03
C LEU A 121 -20.40 4.59 -0.15
N CYS A 122 -19.62 5.27 -0.98
CA CYS A 122 -19.64 6.72 -1.17
C CYS A 122 -20.38 7.12 -2.47
N ALA A 123 -21.26 6.28 -3.01
CA ALA A 123 -21.83 6.40 -4.35
C ALA A 123 -22.49 7.75 -4.66
N ASP A 124 -22.90 8.50 -3.65
CA ASP A 124 -23.58 9.79 -3.79
C ASP A 124 -22.64 11.01 -3.64
N ASP A 125 -21.33 10.79 -3.42
CA ASP A 125 -20.35 11.87 -3.20
C ASP A 125 -19.22 11.84 -4.26
N PRO A 126 -19.36 12.62 -5.34
CA PRO A 126 -18.37 12.64 -6.42
C PRO A 126 -17.00 13.17 -5.97
N ASP A 127 -16.94 14.06 -4.98
CA ASP A 127 -15.67 14.62 -4.49
C ASP A 127 -14.84 13.58 -3.74
N VAL A 128 -15.48 12.57 -3.17
CA VAL A 128 -14.83 11.41 -2.56
C VAL A 128 -14.55 10.30 -3.58
N ILE A 129 -15.50 10.02 -4.47
CA ILE A 129 -15.42 8.92 -5.43
C ILE A 129 -14.29 9.12 -6.43
N ASP A 130 -14.10 10.32 -6.97
CA ASP A 130 -13.15 10.53 -8.05
C ASP A 130 -11.69 10.30 -7.62
N PRO A 131 -11.20 10.80 -6.47
CA PRO A 131 -9.88 10.40 -5.98
C PRO A 131 -9.79 8.92 -5.62
N LEU A 132 -10.84 8.29 -5.08
CA LEU A 132 -10.83 6.84 -4.82
C LEU A 132 -10.76 6.01 -6.12
N ARG A 133 -11.40 6.44 -7.21
CA ARG A 133 -11.27 5.82 -8.52
C ARG A 133 -9.86 5.92 -9.06
N PHE A 134 -9.22 7.08 -8.89
CA PHE A 134 -7.82 7.24 -9.27
C PHE A 134 -6.94 6.26 -8.50
N LEU A 135 -7.04 6.20 -7.17
CA LEU A 135 -6.28 5.26 -6.35
C LEU A 135 -6.51 3.82 -6.79
N ARG A 136 -7.77 3.42 -6.98
CA ARG A 136 -8.11 2.07 -7.44
C ARG A 136 -7.44 1.71 -8.78
N GLU A 137 -7.36 2.65 -9.74
CA GLU A 137 -6.66 2.43 -11.01
C GLU A 137 -5.14 2.30 -10.81
N ARG A 138 -4.57 3.01 -9.84
CA ARG A 138 -3.15 2.86 -9.52
C ARG A 138 -2.81 1.46 -9.01
N GLU A 139 -3.67 0.88 -8.17
CA GLU A 139 -3.50 -0.50 -7.68
C GLU A 139 -3.47 -1.52 -8.85
N VAL A 140 -4.25 -1.31 -9.90
CA VAL A 140 -4.22 -2.15 -11.10
C VAL A 140 -2.87 -2.02 -11.83
N VAL A 141 -2.35 -0.81 -11.95
CA VAL A 141 -1.05 -0.54 -12.58
C VAL A 141 0.10 -1.13 -11.75
N HIS A 142 0.07 -0.98 -10.44
CA HIS A 142 1.07 -1.55 -9.52
C HIS A 142 1.08 -3.07 -9.62
N PHE A 143 -0.09 -3.71 -9.58
CA PHE A 143 -0.23 -5.15 -9.79
C PHE A 143 0.43 -5.63 -11.09
N GLN A 144 0.18 -4.94 -12.21
CA GLN A 144 0.78 -5.27 -13.49
C GLN A 144 2.31 -5.15 -13.45
N ARG A 145 2.83 -4.06 -12.87
CA ARG A 145 4.26 -3.80 -12.75
C ARG A 145 4.97 -4.83 -11.85
N PHE A 146 4.35 -5.22 -10.74
CA PHE A 146 4.88 -6.31 -9.91
C PHE A 146 4.84 -7.66 -10.63
N GLY A 147 3.82 -7.94 -11.43
CA GLY A 147 3.75 -9.13 -12.28
C GLY A 147 4.88 -9.19 -13.30
N GLU A 148 5.22 -8.06 -13.93
CA GLU A 148 6.37 -7.95 -14.83
C GLU A 148 7.70 -8.13 -14.09
N ALA A 149 7.84 -7.54 -12.90
CA ALA A 149 9.03 -7.72 -12.06
C ALA A 149 9.22 -9.18 -11.66
N LEU A 150 8.15 -9.84 -11.20
CA LEU A 150 8.15 -11.26 -10.82
C LEU A 150 8.61 -12.15 -11.97
N ARG A 151 8.05 -11.97 -13.17
CA ARG A 151 8.46 -12.71 -14.37
C ARG A 151 9.94 -12.48 -14.67
N GLY A 152 10.42 -11.24 -14.68
CA GLY A 152 11.82 -10.91 -14.92
C GLY A 152 12.77 -11.53 -13.90
N VAL A 153 12.39 -11.57 -12.62
CA VAL A 153 13.15 -12.22 -11.55
C VAL A 153 13.19 -13.74 -11.75
N GLN A 154 12.07 -14.37 -12.06
CA GLN A 154 12.00 -15.81 -12.34
C GLN A 154 12.89 -16.20 -13.52
N ASP A 155 12.83 -15.48 -14.63
CA ASP A 155 13.66 -15.70 -15.83
C ASP A 155 15.14 -15.57 -15.50
N LYS A 156 15.54 -14.57 -14.73
CA LYS A 156 16.91 -14.35 -14.32
C LYS A 156 17.45 -15.47 -13.41
N LEU A 157 16.65 -15.91 -12.46
CA LEU A 157 17.02 -16.99 -11.56
C LEU A 157 17.14 -18.35 -12.31
N ALA A 158 16.29 -18.57 -13.30
CA ALA A 158 16.36 -19.75 -14.17
C ALA A 158 17.66 -19.75 -15.01
N GLN A 159 18.06 -18.60 -15.57
CA GLN A 159 19.33 -18.45 -16.31
C GLN A 159 20.54 -18.75 -15.43
N LYS A 160 20.58 -18.25 -14.18
CA LYS A 160 21.68 -18.55 -13.25
C LYS A 160 21.82 -20.04 -12.97
N LYS A 161 20.73 -20.76 -12.82
CA LYS A 161 20.74 -22.23 -12.62
C LYS A 161 21.30 -22.96 -13.82
N PHE A 162 21.01 -22.50 -15.02
CA PHE A 162 21.51 -23.08 -16.27
C PHE A 162 23.04 -22.99 -16.37
N TYR A 163 23.62 -21.84 -16.07
CA TYR A 163 25.08 -21.65 -16.09
C TYR A 163 25.80 -22.46 -15.02
N MET A 164 25.25 -22.64 -13.86
CA MET A 164 25.84 -23.43 -12.77
C MET A 164 25.86 -24.93 -13.10
N ASN A 165 24.90 -25.44 -13.84
CA ASN A 165 24.85 -26.86 -14.25
C ASN A 165 25.81 -27.21 -15.40
N ASN A 166 26.35 -26.24 -16.12
CA ASN A 166 27.29 -26.45 -17.22
C ASN A 166 28.77 -26.31 -16.80
N CYS A 167 29.03 -26.06 -15.52
CA CYS A 167 30.39 -25.94 -14.97
C CYS A 167 30.86 -27.20 -14.21
N ASN A 168 30.26 -28.38 -14.46
CA ASN A 168 30.71 -29.67 -13.92
C ASN A 168 31.42 -30.48 -15.01
#